data_24f153b371ee4907ff357b2615bf8bbe
#
_entry.id   24f153b371ee4907ff357b2615bf8bbe
#
_cell.length_a   1.000
_cell.length_b   1.000
_cell.length_c   1.000
_cell.angle_alpha   90.00
_cell.angle_beta   90.00
_cell.angle_gamma   90.00
#
_symmetry.space_group_name_H-M   'P 1'
#
loop_
_entity.id
_entity.type
_entity.pdbx_description
1 polymer ?
#
loop_
_entity_poly.entity_id
_entity_poly.type
_entity_poly.pdbx_seq_one_letter_code
_entity_poly.pdbx_strand_id
1 'polypeptide(L)' 'MSLMNYIYLAIILFAIGAATVLTRRNAIVVFMGIELMLNAANLAFVTFGR' A
#
# COMPACT_ATOMS: atom_id res chain seq x y z
N MET A 1 -13.15 -7.97 12.62
CA MET A 1 -12.30 -8.22 11.45
C MET A 1 -11.12 -9.07 11.84
N SER A 2 -10.75 -9.99 11.00
CA SER A 2 -9.62 -10.87 11.26
C SER A 2 -8.32 -10.24 10.79
N LEU A 3 -7.19 -10.76 11.28
CA LEU A 3 -5.88 -10.31 10.84
C LEU A 3 -5.70 -10.53 9.33
N MET A 4 -6.29 -11.59 8.80
CA MET A 4 -6.22 -11.88 7.36
C MET A 4 -6.85 -10.76 6.53
N ASN A 5 -7.93 -10.16 7.02
CA ASN A 5 -8.58 -9.06 6.31
C ASN A 5 -7.66 -7.85 6.21
N TYR A 6 -6.91 -7.57 7.28
CA TYR A 6 -5.94 -6.47 7.25
C TYR A 6 -4.80 -6.74 6.29
N ILE A 7 -4.35 -7.99 6.22
CA ILE A 7 -3.31 -8.38 5.28
C ILE A 7 -3.79 -8.21 3.84
N TYR A 8 -5.00 -8.63 3.54
CA TYR A 8 -5.58 -8.41 2.20
C TYR A 8 -5.67 -6.93 1.87
N LEU A 9 -6.11 -6.13 2.83
CA LEU A 9 -6.19 -4.68 2.62
C LEU A 9 -4.81 -4.10 2.31
N ALA A 10 -3.79 -4.52 3.04
CA ALA A 10 -2.43 -4.05 2.81
C ALA A 10 -1.93 -4.44 1.42
N ILE A 11 -2.20 -5.67 0.98
CA ILE A 11 -1.81 -6.13 -0.35
C ILE A 11 -2.51 -5.31 -1.43
N ILE A 12 -3.80 -5.07 -1.28
CA ILE A 12 -4.57 -4.29 -2.23
C ILE A 12 -4.05 -2.86 -2.32
N LEU A 13 -3.80 -2.23 -1.19
CA LEU A 13 -3.27 -0.87 -1.14
C LEU A 13 -1.90 -0.79 -1.80
N PHE A 14 -1.04 -1.76 -1.52
CA PHE A 14 0.28 -1.80 -2.12
C PHE A 14 0.18 -1.99 -3.63
N ALA A 15 -0.70 -2.87 -4.08
CA ALA A 15 -0.91 -3.14 -5.51
C ALA A 15 -1.41 -1.88 -6.22
N ILE A 16 -2.35 -1.15 -5.62
CA ILE A 16 -2.86 0.08 -6.18
C ILE A 16 -1.75 1.13 -6.27
N GLY A 17 -0.97 1.29 -5.21
CA GLY A 17 0.15 2.23 -5.19
C GLY A 17 1.18 1.90 -6.26
N ALA A 18 1.56 0.64 -6.37
CA ALA A 18 2.53 0.19 -7.37
C ALA A 18 2.00 0.41 -8.78
N ALA A 19 0.75 0.07 -9.04
CA ALA A 19 0.13 0.26 -10.34
C ALA A 19 0.10 1.74 -10.71
N THR A 20 -0.20 2.61 -9.75
CA THR A 20 -0.23 4.05 -9.98
C THR A 20 1.16 4.56 -10.36
N VAL A 21 2.19 4.14 -9.64
CA VAL A 21 3.57 4.56 -9.91
C VAL A 21 4.01 4.10 -11.28
N LEU A 22 3.69 2.87 -11.66
CA LEU A 22 4.12 2.31 -12.94
C LEU A 22 3.34 2.88 -14.12
N THR A 23 2.08 3.24 -13.91
CA THR A 23 1.21 3.71 -15.00
C THR A 23 1.32 5.21 -15.20
N ARG A 24 1.41 5.98 -14.13
CA ARG A 24 1.47 7.44 -14.19
C ARG A 24 2.87 7.90 -13.91
N ARG A 25 3.46 8.61 -14.87
CA ARG A 25 4.84 9.11 -14.73
C ARG A 25 4.89 10.54 -14.19
N ASN A 26 3.78 11.05 -13.73
CA ASN A 26 3.72 12.37 -13.13
C ASN A 26 4.36 12.33 -11.74
N ALA A 27 5.24 13.27 -11.44
CA ALA A 27 5.96 13.30 -10.17
C ALA A 27 5.02 13.33 -8.96
N ILE A 28 3.94 14.10 -9.05
CA ILE A 28 2.98 14.20 -7.95
C ILE A 28 2.27 12.85 -7.74
N VAL A 29 1.85 12.22 -8.83
CA VAL A 29 1.15 10.95 -8.77
C VAL A 29 2.09 9.85 -8.25
N VAL A 30 3.34 9.87 -8.69
CA VAL A 30 4.35 8.92 -8.21
C VAL A 30 4.53 9.08 -6.70
N PHE A 31 4.59 10.31 -6.23
CA PHE A 31 4.72 10.57 -4.81
C PHE A 31 3.54 10.01 -4.02
N MET A 32 2.32 10.22 -4.53
CA MET A 32 1.12 9.68 -3.91
C MET A 32 1.12 8.14 -3.90
N GLY A 33 1.58 7.53 -4.98
CA GLY A 33 1.70 6.07 -5.06
C GLY A 33 2.68 5.52 -4.05
N ILE A 34 3.83 6.19 -3.88
CA ILE A 34 4.83 5.80 -2.89
C ILE A 34 4.24 5.92 -1.49
N GLU A 35 3.48 6.97 -1.23
CA GLU A 35 2.82 7.18 0.05
C GLU A 35 1.84 6.05 0.36
N LEU A 36 1.06 5.62 -0.64
CA LEU A 36 0.17 4.48 -0.48
C LEU A 36 0.94 3.20 -0.17
N MET A 37 2.06 2.99 -0.85
CA MET A 37 2.89 1.81 -0.58
C MET A 37 3.47 1.82 0.83
N LEU A 38 3.90 2.98 1.30
CA LEU A 38 4.40 3.11 2.65
C LEU A 38 3.32 2.86 3.68
N ASN A 39 2.11 3.38 3.44
CA ASN A 39 0.98 3.12 4.33
C ASN A 39 0.62 1.64 4.35
N ALA A 40 0.66 0.98 3.21
CA ALA A 40 0.40 -0.45 3.13
C ALA A 40 1.46 -1.24 3.90
N ALA A 41 2.73 -0.86 3.78
CA ALA A 41 3.81 -1.51 4.51
C ALA A 41 3.63 -1.31 6.02
N ASN A 42 3.29 -0.11 6.44
CA ASN A 42 3.02 0.17 7.86
C ASN A 42 1.87 -0.67 8.39
N LEU A 43 0.80 -0.78 7.62
CA LEU A 43 -0.34 -1.60 8.00
C LEU A 43 0.08 -3.06 8.15
N ALA A 44 0.87 -3.57 7.22
CA ALA A 44 1.35 -4.95 7.26
C ALA A 44 2.24 -5.18 8.48
N PHE A 45 3.16 -4.27 8.77
CA PHE A 45 4.03 -4.41 9.93
C PHE A 45 3.25 -4.38 11.24
N VAL A 46 2.29 -3.48 11.36
CA VAL A 46 1.44 -3.41 12.55
C VAL A 46 0.65 -4.71 12.71
N THR A 47 0.14 -5.23 11.61
CA THR A 47 -0.64 -6.48 11.64
C THR A 47 0.24 -7.65 12.05
N PHE A 48 1.45 -7.76 11.51
CA PHE A 48 2.36 -8.84 11.84
C PHE A 48 2.95 -8.69 13.25
N GLY A 49 3.09 -7.44 13.72
CA GLY A 49 3.64 -7.18 15.04
C GLY A 49 2.70 -7.52 16.21
N ARG A 50 1.49 -7.87 15.89
CA ARG A 50 0.55 -8.28 16.94
C ARG A 50 0.77 -9.73 17.31
#